data_69a85ccfa572a43957cfdbe9485a49e4
#
_entry.id   69a85ccfa572a43957cfdbe9485a49e4
#
_cell.length_a   1.000
_cell.length_b   1.000
_cell.length_c   1.000
_cell.angle_alpha   90.00
_cell.angle_beta   90.00
_cell.angle_gamma   90.00
#
_symmetry.space_group_name_H-M   'P 1'
#
loop_
_entity.id
_entity.type
_entity.pdbx_description
1 polymer ?
#
loop_
_entity_poly.entity_id
_entity_poly.type
_entity_poly.pdbx_seq_one_letter_code
_entity_poly.pdbx_strand_id
1 'polypeptide(L)'
;MALTIVCFAVKEEARPFQKLAAGRTDIRVLLTGMGARNAERALRAALANEQPELVVSSGFAGGLRPGLATATVLFALDDQPELQAALSAAGGRPGRFHCAQRVAATAAQKQGLWKTTRADAVEMESQMIRAVCAERKVPSAVVRVILDTANEDLPLDFNQVMNADDQIHYAKLVLQLMKSPGKLHALRQLQKQSAVAAEKLAEVLSRALLKAGSSRGDHTRRVETNPDS
;
A
#
# COMPACT_ATOMS: atom_id res chain seq x y z
N MET A 1 13.53 7.18 18.68
CA MET A 1 13.13 6.01 17.87
C MET A 1 12.86 6.47 16.46
N ALA A 2 13.30 5.71 15.48
CA ALA A 2 13.13 6.00 14.07
C ALA A 2 11.64 5.92 13.66
N LEU A 3 11.02 7.03 13.30
CA LEU A 3 9.62 7.06 12.88
C LEU A 3 9.46 6.50 11.48
N THR A 4 8.55 5.56 11.29
CA THR A 4 8.08 5.09 9.99
C THR A 4 6.63 5.53 9.76
N ILE A 5 6.36 6.22 8.65
CA ILE A 5 4.99 6.52 8.23
C ILE A 5 4.54 5.48 7.21
N VAL A 6 3.42 4.81 7.47
CA VAL A 6 2.79 3.87 6.53
C VAL A 6 1.51 4.49 5.99
N CYS A 7 1.52 4.82 4.70
CA CYS A 7 0.42 5.49 4.01
C CYS A 7 -0.54 4.45 3.43
N PHE A 8 -1.83 4.65 3.66
CA PHE A 8 -2.92 3.88 3.05
C PHE A 8 -3.96 4.82 2.47
N ALA A 9 -4.55 4.45 1.34
CA ALA A 9 -5.58 5.27 0.71
C ALA A 9 -6.89 5.26 1.52
N VAL A 10 -7.32 4.11 2.04
CA VAL A 10 -8.59 3.94 2.72
C VAL A 10 -8.46 3.15 4.03
N LYS A 11 -9.48 3.29 4.90
CA LYS A 11 -9.51 2.63 6.22
C LYS A 11 -9.52 1.10 6.13
N GLU A 12 -10.16 0.57 5.11
CA GLU A 12 -10.30 -0.88 4.88
C GLU A 12 -8.94 -1.55 4.69
N GLU A 13 -8.01 -0.88 4.01
CA GLU A 13 -6.63 -1.32 3.82
C GLU A 13 -5.81 -1.21 5.10
N ALA A 14 -6.00 -0.12 5.83
CA ALA A 14 -5.19 0.23 7.00
C ALA A 14 -5.55 -0.55 8.27
N ARG A 15 -6.84 -0.84 8.47
CA ARG A 15 -7.37 -1.35 9.75
C ARG A 15 -6.67 -2.59 10.30
N PRO A 16 -6.34 -3.65 9.51
CA PRO A 16 -5.62 -4.80 10.04
C PRO A 16 -4.21 -4.41 10.52
N PHE A 17 -3.48 -3.61 9.75
CA PHE A 17 -2.14 -3.17 10.15
C PHE A 17 -2.17 -2.22 11.37
N GLN A 18 -3.13 -1.31 11.45
CA GLN A 18 -3.32 -0.44 12.62
C GLN A 18 -3.49 -1.24 13.91
N LYS A 19 -4.21 -2.36 13.87
CA LYS A 19 -4.38 -3.24 15.03
C LYS A 19 -3.05 -3.87 15.46
N LEU A 20 -2.22 -4.32 14.50
CA LEU A 20 -0.93 -4.93 14.77
C LEU A 20 0.12 -3.91 15.24
N ALA A 21 0.01 -2.68 14.79
CA ALA A 21 0.89 -1.57 15.17
C ALA A 21 0.39 -0.81 16.43
N ALA A 22 -0.71 -1.24 17.05
CA ALA A 22 -1.26 -0.58 18.22
C ALA A 22 -0.25 -0.50 19.36
N GLY A 23 -0.13 0.68 19.99
CA GLY A 23 0.84 0.95 21.06
C GLY A 23 2.28 1.22 20.60
N ARG A 24 2.58 1.17 19.29
CA ARG A 24 3.89 1.54 18.74
C ARG A 24 3.98 3.04 18.52
N THR A 25 4.99 3.67 19.07
CA THR A 25 5.27 5.12 18.90
C THR A 25 6.19 5.41 17.73
N ASP A 26 6.86 4.39 17.21
CA ASP A 26 7.75 4.44 16.05
C ASP A 26 7.03 4.15 14.71
N ILE A 27 5.74 3.82 14.75
CA ILE A 27 4.91 3.61 13.56
C ILE A 27 3.74 4.58 13.57
N ARG A 28 3.61 5.34 12.49
CA ARG A 28 2.43 6.15 12.21
C ARG A 28 1.69 5.65 10.99
N VAL A 29 0.42 5.35 11.12
CA VAL A 29 -0.46 5.07 9.98
C VAL A 29 -1.10 6.38 9.51
N LEU A 30 -0.88 6.74 8.24
CA LEU A 30 -1.43 7.92 7.60
C LEU A 30 -2.50 7.50 6.57
N LEU A 31 -3.74 7.95 6.77
CA LEU A 31 -4.78 7.80 5.77
C LEU A 31 -4.70 8.98 4.80
N THR A 32 -4.36 8.70 3.55
CA THR A 32 -4.12 9.73 2.53
C THR A 32 -5.37 10.13 1.75
N GLY A 33 -6.34 9.23 1.64
CA GLY A 33 -7.36 9.28 0.60
C GLY A 33 -6.85 8.66 -0.70
N MET A 34 -7.76 8.31 -1.61
CA MET A 34 -7.43 7.73 -2.91
C MET A 34 -6.86 8.79 -3.86
N GLY A 35 -5.95 8.35 -4.74
CA GLY A 35 -5.39 9.14 -5.83
C GLY A 35 -4.22 10.04 -5.44
N ALA A 36 -3.44 10.41 -6.46
CA ALA A 36 -2.17 11.12 -6.33
C ALA A 36 -2.29 12.46 -5.57
N ARG A 37 -3.32 13.27 -5.86
CA ARG A 37 -3.51 14.59 -5.23
C ARG A 37 -3.79 14.51 -3.73
N ASN A 38 -4.62 13.56 -3.31
CA ASN A 38 -4.91 13.35 -1.90
C ASN A 38 -3.69 12.82 -1.16
N ALA A 39 -2.95 11.89 -1.77
CA ALA A 39 -1.72 11.34 -1.23
C ALA A 39 -0.66 12.43 -1.04
N GLU A 40 -0.45 13.30 -2.03
CA GLU A 40 0.46 14.43 -1.93
C GLU A 40 0.11 15.37 -0.78
N ARG A 41 -1.16 15.84 -0.74
CA ARG A 41 -1.62 16.77 0.28
C ARG A 41 -1.44 16.22 1.69
N ALA A 42 -1.87 14.97 1.91
CA ALA A 42 -1.81 14.33 3.22
C ALA A 42 -0.35 14.11 3.67
N LEU A 43 0.51 13.64 2.77
CA LEU A 43 1.91 13.39 3.09
C LEU A 43 2.68 14.70 3.34
N ARG A 44 2.48 15.73 2.51
CA ARG A 44 3.11 17.05 2.74
C ARG A 44 2.72 17.65 4.10
N ALA A 45 1.45 17.53 4.49
CA ALA A 45 0.97 17.97 5.80
C ALA A 45 1.62 17.19 6.95
N ALA A 46 1.79 15.88 6.81
CA ALA A 46 2.49 15.06 7.80
C ALA A 46 3.96 15.44 7.92
N LEU A 47 4.68 15.57 6.79
CA LEU A 47 6.11 15.91 6.74
C LEU A 47 6.42 17.37 7.11
N ALA A 48 5.42 18.23 7.27
CA ALA A 48 5.60 19.56 7.82
C ALA A 48 5.95 19.55 9.33
N ASN A 49 5.45 18.53 10.04
CA ASN A 49 5.60 18.43 11.50
C ASN A 49 6.40 17.19 11.94
N GLU A 50 6.74 16.29 11.03
CA GLU A 50 7.39 15.03 11.34
C GLU A 50 8.55 14.76 10.39
N GLN A 51 9.59 14.12 10.92
CA GLN A 51 10.77 13.68 10.17
C GLN A 51 10.91 12.16 10.26
N PRO A 52 10.19 11.40 9.42
CA PRO A 52 10.31 9.95 9.41
C PRO A 52 11.64 9.52 8.76
N GLU A 53 12.17 8.39 9.20
CA GLU A 53 13.31 7.72 8.53
C GLU A 53 12.85 6.89 7.32
N LEU A 54 11.56 6.55 7.26
CA LEU A 54 10.98 5.77 6.17
C LEU A 54 9.51 6.16 5.95
N VAL A 55 9.11 6.28 4.68
CA VAL A 55 7.71 6.35 4.28
C VAL A 55 7.36 5.14 3.42
N VAL A 56 6.32 4.40 3.79
CA VAL A 56 5.82 3.26 3.03
C VAL A 56 4.49 3.61 2.37
N SER A 57 4.46 3.65 1.03
CA SER A 57 3.21 3.69 0.27
C SER A 57 2.61 2.29 0.25
N SER A 58 1.47 2.10 0.91
CA SER A 58 0.86 0.79 1.07
C SER A 58 -0.61 0.77 0.68
N GLY A 59 -1.17 -0.43 0.44
CA GLY A 59 -2.57 -0.62 0.08
C GLY A 59 -2.79 -1.68 -0.99
N PHE A 60 -3.96 -1.63 -1.62
CA PHE A 60 -4.33 -2.54 -2.71
C PHE A 60 -3.71 -2.13 -4.05
N ALA A 61 -3.61 -3.11 -4.95
CA ALA A 61 -3.26 -2.92 -6.34
C ALA A 61 -4.00 -3.92 -7.22
N GLY A 62 -4.31 -3.54 -8.46
CA GLY A 62 -4.78 -4.45 -9.48
C GLY A 62 -3.62 -5.20 -10.12
N GLY A 63 -3.72 -6.52 -10.27
CA GLY A 63 -2.73 -7.33 -10.95
C GLY A 63 -2.73 -7.07 -12.45
N LEU A 64 -1.55 -6.82 -13.03
CA LEU A 64 -1.37 -6.66 -14.48
C LEU A 64 -0.69 -7.87 -15.10
N ARG A 65 0.33 -8.44 -14.42
CA ARG A 65 1.06 -9.60 -14.93
C ARG A 65 0.16 -10.84 -14.92
N PRO A 66 0.04 -11.57 -16.05
CA PRO A 66 -0.66 -12.84 -16.12
C PRO A 66 -0.13 -13.84 -15.08
N GLY A 67 -1.04 -14.59 -14.45
CA GLY A 67 -0.69 -15.59 -13.43
C GLY A 67 -0.38 -15.04 -12.04
N LEU A 68 -0.45 -13.72 -11.83
CA LEU A 68 -0.31 -13.14 -10.50
C LEU A 68 -1.61 -13.33 -9.71
N ALA A 69 -1.54 -14.07 -8.61
CA ALA A 69 -2.70 -14.39 -7.79
C ALA A 69 -3.11 -13.24 -6.86
N THR A 70 -4.39 -13.19 -6.48
CA THR A 70 -4.90 -12.34 -5.40
C THR A 70 -4.16 -12.62 -4.09
N ALA A 71 -4.14 -11.64 -3.18
CA ALA A 71 -3.40 -11.68 -1.93
C ALA A 71 -1.86 -11.85 -2.07
N THR A 72 -1.29 -11.81 -3.28
CA THR A 72 0.15 -11.70 -3.46
C THR A 72 0.61 -10.31 -3.02
N VAL A 73 1.60 -10.24 -2.13
CA VAL A 73 2.21 -8.96 -1.72
C VAL A 73 3.44 -8.69 -2.58
N LEU A 74 3.44 -7.54 -3.24
CA LEU A 74 4.56 -7.03 -4.03
C LEU A 74 5.18 -5.83 -3.36
N PHE A 75 6.48 -5.63 -3.56
CA PHE A 75 7.17 -4.43 -3.10
C PHE A 75 8.16 -3.88 -4.15
N ALA A 76 8.39 -2.57 -4.09
CA ALA A 76 9.45 -1.88 -4.81
C ALA A 76 10.16 -0.92 -3.85
N LEU A 77 11.47 -0.97 -3.86
CA LEU A 77 12.35 -0.19 -3.00
C LEU A 77 13.44 0.43 -3.86
N ASP A 78 14.00 1.53 -3.38
CA ASP A 78 15.31 1.98 -3.82
C ASP A 78 16.38 1.28 -2.97
N ASP A 79 17.55 1.83 -2.77
CA ASP A 79 18.67 1.20 -2.08
C ASP A 79 18.43 0.98 -0.56
N GLN A 80 17.67 -0.08 -0.23
CA GLN A 80 17.27 -0.47 1.14
C GLN A 80 17.37 -2.00 1.32
N PRO A 81 18.59 -2.59 1.30
CA PRO A 81 18.77 -4.04 1.28
C PRO A 81 18.20 -4.75 2.52
N GLU A 82 18.28 -4.13 3.70
CA GLU A 82 17.72 -4.71 4.94
C GLU A 82 16.20 -4.82 4.89
N LEU A 83 15.52 -3.76 4.41
CA LEU A 83 14.07 -3.77 4.26
C LEU A 83 13.65 -4.75 3.16
N GLN A 84 14.41 -4.85 2.08
CA GLN A 84 14.19 -5.84 1.03
C GLN A 84 14.25 -7.27 1.58
N ALA A 85 15.28 -7.59 2.35
CA ALA A 85 15.43 -8.90 2.99
C ALA A 85 14.27 -9.18 3.95
N ALA A 86 13.89 -8.20 4.78
CA ALA A 86 12.78 -8.32 5.73
C ALA A 86 11.43 -8.55 5.03
N LEU A 87 11.13 -7.79 3.98
CA LEU A 87 9.90 -7.95 3.18
C LEU A 87 9.87 -9.30 2.48
N SER A 88 11.00 -9.75 1.90
CA SER A 88 11.10 -11.06 1.26
C SER A 88 10.90 -12.20 2.26
N ALA A 89 11.54 -12.14 3.42
CA ALA A 89 11.38 -13.11 4.50
C ALA A 89 9.95 -13.13 5.07
N ALA A 90 9.24 -12.01 5.02
CA ALA A 90 7.84 -11.91 5.40
C ALA A 90 6.87 -12.47 4.34
N GLY A 91 7.35 -12.85 3.16
CA GLY A 91 6.55 -13.41 2.06
C GLY A 91 6.17 -12.41 0.96
N GLY A 92 6.71 -11.20 1.00
CA GLY A 92 6.63 -10.25 -0.11
C GLY A 92 7.54 -10.64 -1.27
N ARG A 93 7.24 -10.12 -2.46
CA ARG A 93 8.03 -10.35 -3.68
C ARG A 93 8.37 -9.02 -4.35
N PRO A 94 9.58 -8.86 -4.92
CA PRO A 94 9.87 -7.71 -5.75
C PRO A 94 8.89 -7.61 -6.93
N GLY A 95 8.45 -6.37 -7.24
CA GLY A 95 7.53 -6.13 -8.35
C GLY A 95 7.63 -4.70 -8.86
N ARG A 96 7.16 -4.50 -10.10
CA ARG A 96 7.08 -3.18 -10.73
C ARG A 96 5.67 -2.67 -10.72
N PHE A 97 5.51 -1.40 -10.36
CA PHE A 97 4.20 -0.75 -10.29
C PHE A 97 4.03 0.28 -11.39
N HIS A 98 2.83 0.35 -11.94
CA HIS A 98 2.36 1.44 -12.77
C HIS A 98 1.39 2.30 -11.95
N CYS A 99 1.73 3.57 -11.78
CA CYS A 99 0.84 4.51 -11.11
C CYS A 99 -0.10 5.12 -12.13
N ALA A 100 -1.38 4.76 -12.07
CA ALA A 100 -2.41 5.22 -12.98
C ALA A 100 -3.20 6.40 -12.40
N GLN A 101 -3.79 7.22 -13.27
CA GLN A 101 -4.69 8.31 -12.84
C GLN A 101 -6.12 7.83 -12.56
N ARG A 102 -6.47 6.62 -13.01
CA ARG A 102 -7.80 6.03 -12.88
C ARG A 102 -7.70 4.55 -12.56
N VAL A 103 -8.75 4.02 -11.94
CA VAL A 103 -8.85 2.58 -11.67
C VAL A 103 -8.95 1.80 -12.97
N ALA A 104 -8.08 0.80 -13.15
CA ALA A 104 -8.17 -0.18 -14.25
C ALA A 104 -9.26 -1.20 -13.92
N ALA A 105 -10.51 -0.91 -14.29
CA ALA A 105 -11.68 -1.65 -13.86
C ALA A 105 -11.92 -2.95 -14.66
N THR A 106 -11.35 -3.08 -15.85
CA THR A 106 -11.61 -4.24 -16.73
C THR A 106 -10.34 -5.03 -17.02
N ALA A 107 -10.48 -6.33 -17.27
CA ALA A 107 -9.40 -7.19 -17.72
C ALA A 107 -8.73 -6.65 -18.99
N ALA A 108 -9.51 -6.12 -19.94
CA ALA A 108 -8.99 -5.53 -21.16
C ALA A 108 -8.06 -4.32 -20.87
N GLN A 109 -8.44 -3.44 -19.93
CA GLN A 109 -7.60 -2.31 -19.51
C GLN A 109 -6.31 -2.80 -18.86
N LYS A 110 -6.38 -3.78 -17.95
CA LYS A 110 -5.21 -4.35 -17.28
C LYS A 110 -4.25 -5.02 -18.26
N GLN A 111 -4.77 -5.82 -19.20
CA GLN A 111 -3.96 -6.44 -20.25
C GLN A 111 -3.31 -5.39 -21.16
N GLY A 112 -4.02 -4.31 -21.49
CA GLY A 112 -3.46 -3.17 -22.23
C GLY A 112 -2.29 -2.53 -21.48
N LEU A 113 -2.46 -2.24 -20.20
CA LEU A 113 -1.40 -1.71 -19.33
C LEU A 113 -0.22 -2.67 -19.22
N TRP A 114 -0.45 -3.97 -19.06
CA TRP A 114 0.62 -4.97 -19.05
C TRP A 114 1.43 -4.95 -20.34
N LYS A 115 0.76 -4.90 -21.50
CA LYS A 115 1.44 -4.87 -22.81
C LYS A 115 2.34 -3.65 -22.98
N THR A 116 1.90 -2.49 -22.48
CA THR A 116 2.60 -1.20 -22.70
C THR A 116 3.66 -0.93 -21.63
N THR A 117 3.40 -1.26 -20.37
CA THR A 117 4.26 -0.87 -19.23
C THR A 117 5.15 -1.99 -18.72
N ARG A 118 4.73 -3.24 -18.93
CA ARG A 118 5.35 -4.43 -18.31
C ARG A 118 5.42 -4.37 -16.79
N ALA A 119 4.57 -3.53 -16.17
CA ALA A 119 4.45 -3.48 -14.72
C ALA A 119 3.66 -4.68 -14.21
N ASP A 120 4.01 -5.17 -13.02
CA ASP A 120 3.35 -6.33 -12.40
C ASP A 120 1.98 -5.97 -11.84
N ALA A 121 1.81 -4.74 -11.36
CA ALA A 121 0.57 -4.25 -10.76
C ALA A 121 0.32 -2.76 -11.06
N VAL A 122 -0.93 -2.33 -10.92
CA VAL A 122 -1.39 -0.94 -11.07
C VAL A 122 -1.96 -0.42 -9.76
N GLU A 123 -1.62 0.82 -9.42
CA GLU A 123 -2.09 1.56 -8.25
C GLU A 123 -2.15 3.07 -8.58
N MET A 124 -2.44 3.96 -7.61
CA MET A 124 -2.75 5.37 -7.93
C MET A 124 -1.97 6.41 -7.10
N GLU A 125 -1.12 6.03 -6.16
CA GLU A 125 -0.54 6.95 -5.17
C GLU A 125 0.98 6.92 -5.10
N SER A 126 1.62 5.78 -5.37
CA SER A 126 3.03 5.57 -5.02
C SER A 126 3.99 6.52 -5.70
N GLN A 127 3.75 6.87 -6.97
CA GLN A 127 4.61 7.80 -7.70
C GLN A 127 4.66 9.17 -7.01
N MET A 128 3.51 9.68 -6.58
CA MET A 128 3.43 10.97 -5.90
C MET A 128 4.03 10.91 -4.50
N ILE A 129 3.76 9.84 -3.74
CA ILE A 129 4.36 9.64 -2.41
C ILE A 129 5.89 9.62 -2.53
N ARG A 130 6.44 8.87 -3.48
CA ARG A 130 7.88 8.80 -3.74
C ARG A 130 8.47 10.16 -4.16
N ALA A 131 7.77 10.92 -5.01
CA ALA A 131 8.20 12.25 -5.42
C ALA A 131 8.32 13.21 -4.22
N VAL A 132 7.30 13.25 -3.35
CA VAL A 132 7.32 14.06 -2.13
C VAL A 132 8.45 13.63 -1.17
N CYS A 133 8.67 12.31 -1.03
CA CYS A 133 9.75 11.78 -0.22
C CYS A 133 11.13 12.16 -0.78
N ALA A 134 11.31 12.08 -2.10
CA ALA A 134 12.57 12.48 -2.77
C ALA A 134 12.88 13.97 -2.56
N GLU A 135 11.89 14.85 -2.69
CA GLU A 135 12.05 16.28 -2.39
C GLU A 135 12.53 16.54 -0.94
N ARG A 136 12.07 15.72 -0.01
CA ARG A 136 12.41 15.80 1.41
C ARG A 136 13.61 14.96 1.82
N LYS A 137 14.21 14.22 0.88
CA LYS A 137 15.31 13.27 1.12
C LYS A 137 14.96 12.20 2.17
N VAL A 138 13.72 11.78 2.18
CA VAL A 138 13.22 10.69 3.03
C VAL A 138 13.19 9.40 2.22
N PRO A 139 13.79 8.31 2.69
CA PRO A 139 13.67 6.99 2.07
C PRO A 139 12.21 6.56 1.93
N SER A 140 11.87 5.93 0.80
CA SER A 140 10.51 5.47 0.55
C SER A 140 10.44 4.07 -0.01
N ALA A 141 9.36 3.37 0.30
CA ALA A 141 9.05 2.03 -0.16
C ALA A 141 7.62 1.97 -0.71
N VAL A 142 7.38 1.06 -1.64
CA VAL A 142 6.03 0.70 -2.11
C VAL A 142 5.77 -0.74 -1.71
N VAL A 143 4.67 -1.00 -1.00
CA VAL A 143 4.25 -2.35 -0.61
C VAL A 143 2.76 -2.48 -0.89
N ARG A 144 2.39 -3.33 -1.86
CA ARG A 144 1.01 -3.49 -2.31
C ARG A 144 0.60 -4.95 -2.29
N VAL A 145 -0.66 -5.20 -1.99
CA VAL A 145 -1.27 -6.52 -2.12
C VAL A 145 -2.22 -6.53 -3.32
N ILE A 146 -2.15 -7.60 -4.10
CA ILE A 146 -3.03 -7.79 -5.27
C ILE A 146 -4.45 -8.07 -4.78
N LEU A 147 -5.38 -7.20 -5.15
CA LEU A 147 -6.80 -7.34 -4.83
C LEU A 147 -7.54 -8.16 -5.89
N ASP A 148 -7.24 -7.92 -7.17
CA ASP A 148 -7.87 -8.51 -8.33
C ASP A 148 -6.84 -8.84 -9.40
N THR A 149 -7.06 -9.92 -10.14
CA THR A 149 -6.11 -10.42 -11.15
C THR A 149 -6.22 -9.70 -12.48
N ALA A 150 -5.25 -9.92 -13.37
CA ALA A 150 -5.25 -9.37 -14.73
C ALA A 150 -6.46 -9.80 -15.60
N ASN A 151 -7.13 -10.91 -15.23
CA ASN A 151 -8.23 -11.49 -15.99
C ASN A 151 -9.61 -11.23 -15.37
N GLU A 152 -9.68 -10.47 -14.28
CA GLU A 152 -10.93 -10.16 -13.59
C GLU A 152 -11.38 -8.74 -13.87
N ASP A 153 -12.68 -8.57 -14.17
CA ASP A 153 -13.31 -7.27 -14.16
C ASP A 153 -13.73 -6.92 -12.73
N LEU A 154 -13.56 -5.67 -12.33
CA LEU A 154 -14.16 -5.19 -11.09
C LEU A 154 -15.69 -5.13 -11.24
N PRO A 155 -16.46 -5.44 -10.18
CA PRO A 155 -17.92 -5.49 -10.25
C PRO A 155 -18.58 -4.15 -10.57
N LEU A 156 -17.85 -3.07 -10.33
CA LEU A 156 -18.25 -1.70 -10.62
C LEU A 156 -17.09 -0.94 -11.28
N ASP A 157 -17.43 -0.03 -12.17
CA ASP A 157 -16.48 1.00 -12.59
C ASP A 157 -16.41 2.09 -11.50
N PHE A 158 -15.43 1.95 -10.64
CA PHE A 158 -15.21 2.89 -9.53
C PHE A 158 -14.96 4.32 -10.03
N ASN A 159 -14.45 4.51 -11.25
CA ASN A 159 -14.27 5.84 -11.83
C ASN A 159 -15.59 6.60 -12.02
N GLN A 160 -16.72 5.89 -12.23
CA GLN A 160 -18.02 6.51 -12.38
C GLN A 160 -18.66 6.92 -11.03
N VAL A 161 -18.24 6.27 -9.94
CA VAL A 161 -18.76 6.56 -8.59
C VAL A 161 -17.85 7.46 -7.77
N MET A 162 -16.66 7.79 -8.26
CA MET A 162 -15.75 8.76 -7.65
C MET A 162 -16.16 10.19 -8.03
N ASN A 163 -15.92 11.13 -7.11
CA ASN A 163 -16.06 12.56 -7.35
C ASN A 163 -14.73 13.17 -7.84
N ALA A 164 -14.71 14.49 -8.06
CA ALA A 164 -13.52 15.22 -8.48
C ALA A 164 -12.36 15.19 -7.44
N ASP A 165 -12.66 14.83 -6.19
CA ASP A 165 -11.70 14.71 -5.10
C ASP A 165 -11.28 13.25 -4.86
N ASP A 166 -11.53 12.36 -5.82
CA ASP A 166 -11.22 10.92 -5.75
C ASP A 166 -11.88 10.20 -4.56
N GLN A 167 -13.06 10.70 -4.10
CA GLN A 167 -13.84 10.09 -3.03
C GLN A 167 -15.05 9.35 -3.62
N ILE A 168 -15.43 8.24 -2.99
CA ILE A 168 -16.62 7.47 -3.39
C ILE A 168 -17.88 8.31 -3.12
N HIS A 169 -18.64 8.58 -4.18
CA HIS A 169 -19.93 9.26 -4.09
C HIS A 169 -21.03 8.23 -3.79
N TYR A 170 -21.39 8.06 -2.53
CA TYR A 170 -22.34 7.02 -2.08
C TYR A 170 -23.67 7.02 -2.82
N ALA A 171 -24.22 8.21 -3.16
CA ALA A 171 -25.46 8.28 -3.92
C ALA A 171 -25.33 7.68 -5.33
N LYS A 172 -24.21 7.90 -6.02
CA LYS A 172 -23.93 7.26 -7.32
C LYS A 172 -23.75 5.76 -7.17
N LEU A 173 -23.09 5.30 -6.11
CA LEU A 173 -22.92 3.88 -5.80
C LEU A 173 -24.27 3.20 -5.60
N VAL A 174 -25.14 3.78 -4.76
CA VAL A 174 -26.51 3.26 -4.53
C VAL A 174 -27.31 3.21 -5.83
N LEU A 175 -27.26 4.28 -6.64
CA LEU A 175 -27.95 4.32 -7.93
C LEU A 175 -27.47 3.22 -8.89
N GLN A 176 -26.16 2.96 -8.96
CA GLN A 176 -25.62 1.87 -9.78
C GLN A 176 -26.07 0.49 -9.27
N LEU A 177 -26.13 0.29 -7.96
CA LEU A 177 -26.62 -0.96 -7.35
C LEU A 177 -28.11 -1.19 -7.62
N MET A 178 -28.93 -0.16 -7.56
CA MET A 178 -30.34 -0.24 -7.90
C MET A 178 -30.57 -0.63 -9.37
N LYS A 179 -29.70 -0.14 -10.28
CA LYS A 179 -29.76 -0.50 -11.71
C LYS A 179 -29.26 -1.91 -12.03
N SER A 180 -28.53 -2.54 -11.13
CA SER A 180 -27.90 -3.84 -11.37
C SER A 180 -27.83 -4.67 -10.08
N PRO A 181 -28.95 -5.22 -9.59
CA PRO A 181 -29.00 -5.94 -8.31
C PRO A 181 -28.08 -7.18 -8.27
N GLY A 182 -27.80 -7.82 -9.41
CA GLY A 182 -26.82 -8.90 -9.51
C GLY A 182 -25.39 -8.53 -9.11
N LYS A 183 -25.05 -7.23 -9.18
CA LYS A 183 -23.73 -6.74 -8.74
C LYS A 183 -23.54 -6.75 -7.22
N LEU A 184 -24.61 -6.86 -6.44
CA LEU A 184 -24.52 -6.92 -4.98
C LEU A 184 -23.77 -8.16 -4.50
N HIS A 185 -23.99 -9.31 -5.14
CA HIS A 185 -23.22 -10.54 -4.82
C HIS A 185 -21.73 -10.36 -5.12
N ALA A 186 -21.40 -9.83 -6.29
CA ALA A 186 -20.00 -9.57 -6.69
C ALA A 186 -19.32 -8.54 -5.78
N LEU A 187 -20.04 -7.51 -5.30
CA LEU A 187 -19.52 -6.57 -4.31
C LEU A 187 -19.24 -7.22 -2.95
N ARG A 188 -20.12 -8.10 -2.49
CA ARG A 188 -19.87 -8.87 -1.26
C ARG A 188 -18.66 -9.79 -1.40
N GLN A 189 -18.46 -10.38 -2.57
CA GLN A 189 -17.27 -11.17 -2.85
C GLN A 189 -16.01 -10.29 -2.85
N LEU A 190 -16.03 -9.15 -3.54
CA LEU A 190 -14.93 -8.18 -3.51
C LEU A 190 -14.60 -7.72 -2.08
N GLN A 191 -15.62 -7.47 -1.25
CA GLN A 191 -15.43 -7.10 0.15
C GLN A 191 -14.73 -8.22 0.95
N LYS A 192 -15.07 -9.48 0.71
CA LYS A 192 -14.37 -10.62 1.35
C LYS A 192 -12.94 -10.74 0.86
N GLN A 193 -12.72 -10.61 -0.44
CA GLN A 193 -11.37 -10.62 -1.03
C GLN A 193 -10.50 -9.47 -0.48
N SER A 194 -11.07 -8.26 -0.36
CA SER A 194 -10.35 -7.12 0.20
C SER A 194 -9.96 -7.31 1.67
N ALA A 195 -10.82 -7.94 2.47
CA ALA A 195 -10.50 -8.27 3.86
C ALA A 195 -9.30 -9.24 3.95
N VAL A 196 -9.32 -10.32 3.18
CA VAL A 196 -8.21 -11.30 3.12
C VAL A 196 -6.92 -10.65 2.62
N ALA A 197 -7.02 -9.81 1.58
CA ALA A 197 -5.87 -9.10 1.04
C ALA A 197 -5.29 -8.11 2.07
N ALA A 198 -6.13 -7.35 2.78
CA ALA A 198 -5.69 -6.41 3.81
C ALA A 198 -5.02 -7.11 5.00
N GLU A 199 -5.53 -8.26 5.42
CA GLU A 199 -4.91 -9.09 6.47
C GLU A 199 -3.54 -9.59 6.02
N LYS A 200 -3.41 -10.08 4.77
CA LYS A 200 -2.13 -10.55 4.25
C LYS A 200 -1.11 -9.43 4.14
N LEU A 201 -1.52 -8.25 3.68
CA LEU A 201 -0.67 -7.06 3.63
C LEU A 201 -0.19 -6.67 5.03
N ALA A 202 -1.11 -6.64 6.00
CA ALA A 202 -0.80 -6.31 7.39
C ALA A 202 0.19 -7.30 8.02
N GLU A 203 0.04 -8.60 7.74
CA GLU A 203 0.97 -9.64 8.19
C GLU A 203 2.39 -9.38 7.66
N VAL A 204 2.53 -9.13 6.35
CA VAL A 204 3.84 -8.89 5.73
C VAL A 204 4.47 -7.60 6.26
N LEU A 205 3.72 -6.50 6.31
CA LEU A 205 4.20 -5.23 6.86
C LEU A 205 4.61 -5.37 8.34
N SER A 206 3.80 -6.04 9.14
CA SER A 206 4.08 -6.27 10.55
C SER A 206 5.38 -7.04 10.75
N ARG A 207 5.56 -8.13 10.01
CA ARG A 207 6.79 -8.94 10.09
C ARG A 207 8.03 -8.17 9.64
N ALA A 208 7.90 -7.33 8.60
CA ALA A 208 9.02 -6.59 8.05
C ALA A 208 9.39 -5.34 8.88
N LEU A 209 8.38 -4.57 9.34
CA LEU A 209 8.60 -3.29 10.00
C LEU A 209 8.66 -3.39 11.53
N LEU A 210 7.83 -4.25 12.15
CA LEU A 210 7.73 -4.29 13.61
C LEU A 210 8.80 -5.15 14.27
N LYS A 211 9.35 -6.16 13.56
CA LYS A 211 10.47 -6.97 14.07
C LYS A 211 11.83 -6.31 13.91
N ALA A 212 12.03 -5.44 12.92
CA ALA A 212 13.29 -4.73 12.72
C ALA A 212 13.64 -3.76 13.86
N GLY A 213 12.65 -3.29 14.64
CA GLY A 213 12.88 -2.43 15.80
C GLY A 213 13.49 -3.12 17.02
N SER A 214 13.41 -4.47 17.12
CA SER A 214 13.95 -5.21 18.27
C SER A 214 15.44 -5.56 18.12
N SER A 215 15.98 -5.61 16.92
CA SER A 215 17.39 -5.94 16.68
C SER A 215 18.34 -4.74 16.73
N ARG A 216 17.85 -3.51 16.57
CA ARG A 216 18.67 -2.30 16.66
C ARG A 216 18.99 -1.84 18.09
N GLY A 217 18.27 -2.38 19.11
CA GLY A 217 18.49 -2.03 20.53
C GLY A 217 19.65 -2.75 21.21
N ASP A 218 20.21 -3.81 20.61
CA ASP A 218 21.21 -4.67 21.28
C ASP A 218 22.66 -4.38 20.87
N HIS A 219 22.90 -3.56 19.86
CA HIS A 219 24.28 -3.25 19.41
C HIS A 219 24.94 -2.07 20.12
N THR A 220 24.19 -1.28 20.91
CA THR A 220 24.75 -0.13 21.67
C THR A 220 25.14 -0.45 23.11
N ARG A 221 25.00 -1.71 23.57
CA ARG A 221 25.37 -2.11 24.96
C ARG A 221 26.64 -2.94 25.10
N ARG A 222 27.46 -3.05 24.05
CA ARG A 222 28.68 -3.88 24.10
C ARG A 222 30.00 -3.13 23.90
N VAL A 223 30.08 -1.88 24.26
CA VAL A 223 31.37 -1.18 24.36
C VAL A 223 31.35 -0.35 25.63
N GLU A 224 31.51 -0.97 26.78
CA GLU A 224 32.07 -0.40 27.99
C GLU A 224 32.13 -1.47 29.06
N THR A 225 33.18 -2.28 29.05
CA THR A 225 33.79 -2.84 30.26
C THR A 225 35.16 -3.38 29.87
N ASN A 226 36.17 -2.59 30.01
CA ASN A 226 37.50 -3.12 30.32
C ASN A 226 38.07 -2.26 31.46
N PRO A 227 38.05 -2.75 32.70
CA PRO A 227 38.84 -2.17 33.74
C PRO A 227 40.20 -2.87 33.80
N ASP A 228 41.21 -2.07 34.02
CA ASP A 228 42.51 -2.43 34.58
C ASP A 228 43.59 -3.05 33.66
N SER A 229 44.62 -2.30 33.42
CA SER A 229 45.95 -2.43 34.04
C SER A 229 46.87 -1.34 33.51
#